data_43c67bd39a7a0fde657f22552f6171c3
#
_entry.id   43c67bd39a7a0fde657f22552f6171c3
#
_cell.length_a   1.000
_cell.length_b   1.000
_cell.length_c   1.000
_cell.angle_alpha   90.00
_cell.angle_beta   90.00
_cell.angle_gamma   90.00
#
_symmetry.space_group_name_H-M   'P 1'
#
loop_
_entity.id
_entity.type
_entity.pdbx_description
1 polymer ?
#
loop_
_entity_poly.entity_id
_entity_poly.type
_entity_poly.pdbx_seq_one_letter_code
_entity_poly.pdbx_strand_id
1 'polypeptide(L)'
;MALHLNAEQKNLRRLWSEYDTFVIPPYQRPYSWDVAECRQLYDDLIDAFNRTTDRDYFMGTIILAVADDQRDECPRIVDGQQRMTTFWLMFKSLSVLLPDVPSILDMLYSRQWDGLGMQMRIKSLVNDANDMDIMTNIYSWGIDDYEKRYKNLMEAKLSNVHFKIEDFISDDENKMRGTTMYFYYRFREFKENDIEGLRNFAKFLMQSVLIIPIEMHAPGIRDAEDKALVIFETINNRGVELSNSDIFKARLYSKAITTKDKDEFVKLWDSVVDNCKRLGIDIDRLFTIYKNLSLAEEGNHSYHVGIREFFDGRNGEISRHSYSDIMNKLLHIADIFQKYKSLELGTSKIAGWAQMLSVCNSSSTWSDSILAMWVMKKGWDEKTLEPFMQRMVKYTLLTGQFFGEMSAHEIMSDIAKTGDSKQLHVNGEIASYLVHYERSCEYAKLALILEMGGGLLDYEMSNIVQRKRMSYYTEKGECVREKYFDESLGNIAFVPTDKARQSIDFERYMQELERVDPECAAVANKTGQKYLLLNVNERSKRKAAVLDDFFKRSK
;
A
#
# COMPACT_ATOMS: atom_id res chain seq x y z
N MET A 1 17.49 15.20 31.84
CA MET A 1 16.34 14.83 32.66
C MET A 1 16.34 13.30 32.87
N ALA A 2 16.12 12.85 34.12
CA ALA A 2 16.06 11.42 34.39
C ALA A 2 14.80 10.82 33.72
N LEU A 3 14.94 9.66 33.05
CA LEU A 3 13.82 8.88 32.53
C LEU A 3 13.06 8.30 33.73
N HIS A 4 11.86 8.75 33.99
CA HIS A 4 10.95 8.13 34.95
C HIS A 4 10.08 7.12 34.18
N LEU A 5 10.39 5.84 34.34
CA LEU A 5 9.72 4.71 33.71
C LEU A 5 9.03 3.91 34.80
N ASN A 6 7.72 3.78 34.68
CA ASN A 6 6.93 2.89 35.53
C ASN A 6 6.40 1.73 34.67
N ALA A 7 6.62 0.51 35.11
CA ALA A 7 6.17 -0.70 34.41
C ALA A 7 5.69 -1.74 35.44
N GLU A 8 4.38 -1.89 35.54
CA GLU A 8 3.75 -2.86 36.44
C GLU A 8 2.78 -3.74 35.66
N GLN A 9 2.82 -5.04 35.88
CA GLN A 9 1.85 -5.96 35.27
C GLN A 9 0.45 -5.68 35.80
N LYS A 10 -0.50 -5.47 34.89
CA LYS A 10 -1.92 -5.20 35.18
C LYS A 10 -2.81 -6.13 34.35
N ASN A 11 -3.97 -6.48 34.86
CA ASN A 11 -5.02 -7.05 34.00
C ASN A 11 -5.83 -5.93 33.33
N LEU A 12 -6.58 -6.26 32.29
CA LEU A 12 -7.34 -5.24 31.53
C LEU A 12 -8.29 -4.44 32.42
N ARG A 13 -8.99 -5.08 33.37
CA ARG A 13 -9.91 -4.39 34.27
C ARG A 13 -9.19 -3.35 35.12
N ARG A 14 -8.02 -3.69 35.69
CA ARG A 14 -7.22 -2.76 36.49
C ARG A 14 -6.71 -1.61 35.63
N LEU A 15 -6.17 -1.90 34.47
CA LEU A 15 -5.66 -0.88 33.55
C LEU A 15 -6.76 0.14 33.20
N TRP A 16 -7.96 -0.35 32.84
CA TRP A 16 -9.08 0.54 32.50
C TRP A 16 -9.72 1.25 33.70
N SER A 17 -9.50 0.77 34.91
CA SER A 17 -9.98 1.46 36.11
C SER A 17 -9.08 2.60 36.58
N GLU A 18 -7.82 2.60 36.17
CA GLU A 18 -6.86 3.66 36.55
C GLU A 18 -7.03 4.93 35.73
N TYR A 19 -7.54 4.82 34.50
CA TYR A 19 -7.74 5.93 33.58
C TYR A 19 -9.15 5.91 33.01
N ASP A 20 -9.81 7.07 32.95
CA ASP A 20 -11.16 7.19 32.40
C ASP A 20 -11.19 6.90 30.90
N THR A 21 -10.21 7.43 30.17
CA THR A 21 -10.12 7.33 28.71
C THR A 21 -8.67 7.26 28.28
N PHE A 22 -8.38 6.42 27.31
CA PHE A 22 -7.11 6.40 26.57
C PHE A 22 -7.29 7.12 25.24
N VAL A 23 -6.30 7.88 24.81
CA VAL A 23 -6.34 8.61 23.54
C VAL A 23 -5.31 8.01 22.58
N ILE A 24 -5.75 7.66 21.39
CA ILE A 24 -4.88 7.29 20.27
C ILE A 24 -4.49 8.60 19.55
N PRO A 25 -3.21 8.98 19.53
CA PRO A 25 -2.75 10.23 18.93
C PRO A 25 -2.94 10.26 17.41
N PRO A 26 -3.03 11.47 16.79
CA PRO A 26 -3.27 11.61 15.36
C PRO A 26 -2.11 11.15 14.47
N TYR A 27 -0.91 10.98 15.01
CA TYR A 27 0.23 10.45 14.27
C TYR A 27 0.24 8.91 14.19
N GLN A 28 -0.66 8.23 14.91
CA GLN A 28 -0.79 6.78 14.80
C GLN A 28 -1.45 6.40 13.46
N ARG A 29 -1.24 5.14 13.05
CA ARG A 29 -1.94 4.59 11.89
C ARG A 29 -3.39 4.26 12.25
N PRO A 30 -4.31 4.29 11.28
CA PRO A 30 -5.66 3.79 11.47
C PRO A 30 -5.68 2.33 11.94
N TYR A 31 -6.84 1.88 12.45
CA TYR A 31 -7.02 0.48 12.77
C TYR A 31 -6.82 -0.39 11.52
N SER A 32 -5.89 -1.33 11.61
CA SER A 32 -5.40 -2.08 10.45
C SER A 32 -5.37 -3.60 10.62
N TRP A 33 -5.68 -4.12 11.82
CA TRP A 33 -5.72 -5.56 12.03
C TRP A 33 -6.71 -6.24 11.10
N ASP A 34 -6.26 -7.33 10.53
CA ASP A 34 -7.03 -8.15 9.61
C ASP A 34 -7.56 -9.41 10.31
N VAL A 35 -8.24 -10.25 9.59
CA VAL A 35 -8.79 -11.53 10.06
C VAL A 35 -7.73 -12.42 10.69
N ALA A 36 -6.52 -12.43 10.11
CA ALA A 36 -5.44 -13.29 10.56
C ALA A 36 -5.04 -12.95 12.00
N GLU A 37 -4.82 -11.67 12.31
CA GLU A 37 -4.45 -11.22 13.65
C GLU A 37 -5.60 -11.41 14.64
N CYS A 38 -6.84 -11.11 14.22
CA CYS A 38 -8.03 -11.28 15.06
C CYS A 38 -8.29 -12.75 15.42
N ARG A 39 -8.10 -13.65 14.44
CA ARG A 39 -8.22 -15.09 14.65
C ARG A 39 -7.14 -15.60 15.60
N GLN A 40 -5.89 -15.24 15.33
CA GLN A 40 -4.78 -15.66 16.19
C GLN A 40 -5.03 -15.22 17.63
N LEU A 41 -5.40 -13.95 17.85
CA LEU A 41 -5.73 -13.46 19.19
C LEU A 41 -6.88 -14.26 19.82
N TYR A 42 -7.96 -14.51 19.09
CA TYR A 42 -9.11 -15.25 19.59
C TYR A 42 -8.72 -16.70 19.98
N ASP A 43 -7.99 -17.39 19.12
CA ASP A 43 -7.57 -18.78 19.34
C ASP A 43 -6.61 -18.85 20.53
N ASP A 44 -5.64 -17.94 20.65
CA ASP A 44 -4.73 -17.84 21.80
C ASP A 44 -5.48 -17.61 23.12
N LEU A 45 -6.51 -16.75 23.10
CA LEU A 45 -7.33 -16.47 24.28
C LEU A 45 -8.20 -17.67 24.69
N ILE A 46 -8.78 -18.38 23.73
CA ILE A 46 -9.54 -19.62 23.98
C ILE A 46 -8.63 -20.72 24.52
N ASP A 47 -7.44 -20.87 23.95
CA ASP A 47 -6.46 -21.85 24.42
C ASP A 47 -6.02 -21.56 25.85
N ALA A 48 -5.77 -20.29 26.19
CA ALA A 48 -5.43 -19.89 27.56
C ALA A 48 -6.60 -20.09 28.52
N PHE A 49 -7.81 -19.77 28.12
CA PHE A 49 -9.05 -19.95 28.89
C PHE A 49 -9.29 -21.44 29.23
N ASN A 50 -9.00 -22.33 28.30
CA ASN A 50 -9.24 -23.78 28.47
C ASN A 50 -8.14 -24.49 29.24
N ARG A 51 -7.02 -23.84 29.62
CA ARG A 51 -5.97 -24.44 30.45
C ARG A 51 -6.51 -24.77 31.84
N THR A 52 -6.07 -25.86 32.40
CA THR A 52 -6.43 -26.28 33.77
C THR A 52 -5.65 -25.55 34.85
N THR A 53 -4.41 -25.14 34.52
CA THR A 53 -3.47 -24.37 35.37
C THR A 53 -2.92 -23.22 34.56
N ASP A 54 -2.49 -22.15 35.23
CA ASP A 54 -1.87 -20.98 34.59
C ASP A 54 -2.70 -20.38 33.43
N ARG A 55 -3.94 -20.02 33.75
CA ARG A 55 -4.91 -19.50 32.80
C ARG A 55 -4.60 -18.06 32.36
N ASP A 56 -3.58 -17.42 32.91
CA ASP A 56 -3.23 -16.08 32.55
C ASP A 56 -2.71 -16.01 31.10
N TYR A 57 -3.16 -15.02 30.35
CA TYR A 57 -2.69 -14.73 29.01
C TYR A 57 -1.92 -13.41 28.99
N PHE A 58 -0.63 -13.48 28.68
CA PHE A 58 0.19 -12.28 28.56
C PHE A 58 0.09 -11.68 27.14
N MET A 59 -0.56 -10.51 27.05
CA MET A 59 -0.80 -9.81 25.80
C MET A 59 0.41 -8.99 25.31
N GLY A 60 1.43 -8.82 26.13
CA GLY A 60 2.61 -8.02 25.82
C GLY A 60 2.63 -6.67 26.53
N THR A 61 3.38 -5.73 26.00
CA THR A 61 3.53 -4.36 26.52
C THR A 61 2.68 -3.37 25.75
N ILE A 62 2.27 -2.30 26.42
CA ILE A 62 1.80 -1.06 25.79
C ILE A 62 2.65 0.11 26.28
N ILE A 63 2.80 1.14 25.47
CA ILE A 63 3.54 2.35 25.86
C ILE A 63 2.55 3.50 25.97
N LEU A 64 2.53 4.12 27.14
CA LEU A 64 1.65 5.22 27.49
C LEU A 64 2.45 6.49 27.79
N ALA A 65 2.02 7.62 27.25
CA ALA A 65 2.46 8.93 27.68
C ALA A 65 1.45 9.50 28.69
N VAL A 66 1.91 9.94 29.85
CA VAL A 66 1.09 10.40 30.97
C VAL A 66 1.57 11.78 31.45
N ALA A 67 0.64 12.75 31.56
CA ALA A 67 0.93 14.06 32.10
C ALA A 67 0.75 14.08 33.62
N ASP A 68 1.78 14.52 34.38
CA ASP A 68 1.72 14.58 35.85
C ASP A 68 0.95 15.80 36.37
N ASP A 69 1.13 16.94 35.69
CA ASP A 69 0.60 18.24 36.16
C ASP A 69 -0.80 18.55 35.60
N GLN A 70 -1.27 17.78 34.63
CA GLN A 70 -2.53 18.02 33.91
C GLN A 70 -3.47 16.85 34.12
N ARG A 71 -4.16 16.82 35.27
CA ARG A 71 -5.07 15.72 35.66
C ARG A 71 -6.25 15.51 34.69
N ASP A 72 -6.56 16.52 33.88
CA ASP A 72 -7.63 16.47 32.89
C ASP A 72 -7.15 15.91 31.53
N GLU A 73 -5.85 15.69 31.35
CA GLU A 73 -5.31 15.10 30.13
C GLU A 73 -5.26 13.58 30.22
N CYS A 74 -5.98 12.95 29.29
CA CYS A 74 -6.02 11.49 29.16
C CYS A 74 -4.67 10.95 28.67
N PRO A 75 -4.21 9.77 29.18
CA PRO A 75 -3.01 9.13 28.70
C PRO A 75 -3.08 8.82 27.20
N ARG A 76 -1.96 9.00 26.50
CA ARG A 76 -1.83 8.75 25.07
C ARG A 76 -1.21 7.36 24.82
N ILE A 77 -1.82 6.59 23.95
CA ILE A 77 -1.30 5.28 23.55
C ILE A 77 -0.27 5.48 22.43
N VAL A 78 1.01 5.31 22.76
CA VAL A 78 2.12 5.43 21.81
C VAL A 78 2.43 4.09 21.15
N ASP A 79 2.21 2.97 21.85
CA ASP A 79 2.24 1.62 21.29
C ASP A 79 1.13 0.76 21.88
N GLY A 80 0.66 -0.22 21.09
CA GLY A 80 -0.38 -1.17 21.49
C GLY A 80 -1.81 -0.74 21.13
N GLN A 81 -1.98 0.33 20.35
CA GLN A 81 -3.30 0.83 19.95
C GLN A 81 -4.17 -0.21 19.26
N GLN A 82 -3.60 -1.03 18.35
CA GLN A 82 -4.35 -2.05 17.62
C GLN A 82 -4.95 -3.08 18.59
N ARG A 83 -4.15 -3.57 19.54
CA ARG A 83 -4.56 -4.52 20.58
C ARG A 83 -5.66 -3.93 21.47
N MET A 84 -5.45 -2.71 21.96
CA MET A 84 -6.41 -2.04 22.85
C MET A 84 -7.76 -1.79 22.13
N THR A 85 -7.72 -1.35 20.89
CA THR A 85 -8.93 -1.18 20.05
C THR A 85 -9.62 -2.52 19.83
N THR A 86 -8.89 -3.59 19.53
CA THR A 86 -9.46 -4.91 19.31
C THR A 86 -10.16 -5.43 20.57
N PHE A 87 -9.58 -5.27 21.77
CA PHE A 87 -10.27 -5.63 23.01
C PHE A 87 -11.54 -4.81 23.25
N TRP A 88 -11.51 -3.53 22.93
CA TRP A 88 -12.72 -2.69 23.00
C TRP A 88 -13.83 -3.24 22.08
N LEU A 89 -13.49 -3.61 20.83
CA LEU A 89 -14.43 -4.22 19.88
C LEU A 89 -14.96 -5.58 20.37
N MET A 90 -14.10 -6.40 21.00
CA MET A 90 -14.50 -7.66 21.65
C MET A 90 -15.51 -7.41 22.78
N PHE A 91 -15.22 -6.48 23.69
CA PHE A 91 -16.15 -6.14 24.78
C PHE A 91 -17.45 -5.55 24.25
N LYS A 92 -17.42 -4.78 23.17
CA LYS A 92 -18.64 -4.29 22.53
C LYS A 92 -19.49 -5.43 22.00
N SER A 93 -18.92 -6.42 21.34
CA SER A 93 -19.65 -7.60 20.86
C SER A 93 -20.21 -8.45 22.04
N LEU A 94 -19.43 -8.61 23.11
CA LEU A 94 -19.89 -9.30 24.34
C LEU A 94 -21.02 -8.54 25.03
N SER A 95 -21.00 -7.21 25.09
CA SER A 95 -22.03 -6.40 25.77
C SER A 95 -23.43 -6.59 25.19
N VAL A 96 -23.51 -6.87 23.90
CA VAL A 96 -24.78 -7.12 23.19
C VAL A 96 -25.28 -8.55 23.44
N LEU A 97 -24.35 -9.51 23.54
CA LEU A 97 -24.67 -10.93 23.78
C LEU A 97 -24.95 -11.25 25.25
N LEU A 98 -24.34 -10.51 26.17
CA LEU A 98 -24.45 -10.67 27.63
C LEU A 98 -24.89 -9.35 28.30
N PRO A 99 -26.11 -8.86 28.03
CA PRO A 99 -26.59 -7.59 28.55
C PRO A 99 -26.81 -7.60 30.07
N ASP A 100 -26.86 -8.78 30.65
CA ASP A 100 -27.01 -9.04 32.09
C ASP A 100 -25.67 -9.00 32.85
N VAL A 101 -24.54 -8.74 32.17
CA VAL A 101 -23.20 -8.63 32.79
C VAL A 101 -22.71 -7.17 32.75
N PRO A 102 -23.10 -6.32 33.74
CA PRO A 102 -22.81 -4.87 33.71
C PRO A 102 -21.32 -4.54 33.68
N SER A 103 -20.45 -5.40 34.22
CA SER A 103 -19.00 -5.19 34.24
C SER A 103 -18.36 -5.13 32.83
N ILE A 104 -19.04 -5.65 31.79
CA ILE A 104 -18.60 -5.51 30.42
C ILE A 104 -18.74 -4.05 29.95
N LEU A 105 -19.79 -3.36 30.40
CA LEU A 105 -20.01 -1.96 30.06
C LEU A 105 -18.91 -1.05 30.66
N ASP A 106 -18.38 -1.40 31.83
CA ASP A 106 -17.27 -0.66 32.44
C ASP A 106 -15.98 -0.72 31.60
N MET A 107 -15.87 -1.71 30.70
CA MET A 107 -14.76 -1.85 29.76
C MET A 107 -14.95 -0.98 28.49
N LEU A 108 -16.15 -0.50 28.22
CA LEU A 108 -16.50 0.30 27.03
C LEU A 108 -16.50 1.79 27.32
N TYR A 109 -16.97 2.19 28.48
CA TYR A 109 -17.06 3.59 28.88
C TYR A 109 -16.81 3.78 30.37
N SER A 110 -16.35 4.99 30.73
CA SER A 110 -16.33 5.50 32.09
C SER A 110 -17.52 6.40 32.35
N ARG A 111 -17.96 6.46 33.62
CA ARG A 111 -18.93 7.47 34.08
C ARG A 111 -18.15 8.66 34.58
N GLN A 112 -18.39 9.82 33.99
CA GLN A 112 -17.78 11.05 34.53
C GLN A 112 -18.32 11.30 35.94
N TRP A 113 -17.44 11.73 36.85
CA TRP A 113 -17.80 12.04 38.25
C TRP A 113 -18.86 13.11 38.37
N ASP A 114 -18.94 14.05 37.43
CA ASP A 114 -19.90 15.15 37.38
C ASP A 114 -21.30 14.72 36.91
N GLY A 115 -21.52 13.48 36.54
CA GLY A 115 -22.81 12.93 36.11
C GLY A 115 -23.30 13.42 34.75
N LEU A 116 -22.48 14.20 34.02
CA LEU A 116 -22.88 14.85 32.76
C LEU A 116 -22.69 13.99 31.51
N GLY A 117 -22.11 12.78 31.60
CA GLY A 117 -22.01 11.92 30.41
C GLY A 117 -21.28 10.62 30.60
N MET A 118 -21.39 9.77 29.59
CA MET A 118 -20.56 8.58 29.40
C MET A 118 -19.45 8.91 28.44
N GLN A 119 -18.20 8.59 28.81
CA GLN A 119 -17.04 8.78 27.96
C GLN A 119 -16.50 7.42 27.53
N MET A 120 -16.26 7.23 26.23
CA MET A 120 -15.66 5.98 25.75
C MET A 120 -14.26 5.78 26.33
N ARG A 121 -13.92 4.53 26.66
CA ARG A 121 -12.61 4.15 27.20
C ARG A 121 -11.46 4.35 26.23
N ILE A 122 -11.74 4.39 24.92
CA ILE A 122 -10.77 4.68 23.88
C ILE A 122 -11.31 5.80 23.00
N LYS A 123 -10.48 6.78 22.71
CA LYS A 123 -10.76 7.90 21.83
C LYS A 123 -9.66 8.01 20.79
N SER A 124 -10.01 7.93 19.52
CA SER A 124 -9.05 8.09 18.43
C SER A 124 -9.05 9.53 17.91
N LEU A 125 -7.86 10.09 17.74
CA LEU A 125 -7.62 11.35 17.05
C LEU A 125 -7.04 11.11 15.64
N VAL A 126 -7.03 9.87 15.16
CA VAL A 126 -6.57 9.51 13.82
C VAL A 126 -7.64 9.92 12.81
N ASN A 127 -7.29 10.81 11.89
CA ASN A 127 -8.23 11.39 10.93
C ASN A 127 -8.36 10.57 9.63
N ASP A 128 -7.31 9.86 9.23
CA ASP A 128 -7.17 9.20 7.92
C ASP A 128 -8.31 8.24 7.56
N ALA A 129 -9.01 7.68 8.55
CA ALA A 129 -10.05 6.68 8.34
C ALA A 129 -11.36 7.00 9.10
N ASN A 130 -11.51 8.20 9.65
CA ASN A 130 -12.62 8.56 10.53
C ASN A 130 -12.84 7.55 11.68
N ASP A 131 -11.75 7.04 12.25
CA ASP A 131 -11.78 5.98 13.27
C ASP A 131 -12.75 6.31 14.40
N MET A 132 -12.78 7.57 14.85
CA MET A 132 -13.67 7.97 15.94
C MET A 132 -15.15 7.91 15.57
N ASP A 133 -15.51 8.31 14.35
CA ASP A 133 -16.88 8.25 13.85
C ASP A 133 -17.34 6.80 13.71
N ILE A 134 -16.44 5.93 13.25
CA ILE A 134 -16.70 4.50 13.12
C ILE A 134 -16.87 3.85 14.50
N MET A 135 -16.00 4.15 15.46
CA MET A 135 -16.12 3.67 16.83
C MET A 135 -17.43 4.14 17.47
N THR A 136 -17.80 5.40 17.27
CA THR A 136 -19.08 5.97 17.74
C THR A 136 -20.28 5.28 17.10
N ASN A 137 -20.20 4.98 15.80
CA ASN A 137 -21.23 4.23 15.09
C ASN A 137 -21.35 2.79 15.64
N ILE A 138 -20.23 2.06 15.79
CA ILE A 138 -20.21 0.71 16.37
C ILE A 138 -20.74 0.73 17.81
N TYR A 139 -20.39 1.76 18.58
CA TYR A 139 -20.88 1.91 19.95
C TYR A 139 -22.41 2.00 20.01
N SER A 140 -23.04 2.68 19.06
CA SER A 140 -24.50 2.82 18.98
C SER A 140 -25.24 1.53 18.58
N TRP A 141 -24.56 0.51 18.05
CA TRP A 141 -25.22 -0.72 17.62
C TRP A 141 -25.84 -1.48 18.79
N GLY A 142 -27.13 -1.75 18.65
CA GLY A 142 -27.89 -2.65 19.52
C GLY A 142 -27.91 -4.09 18.97
N ILE A 143 -28.61 -4.98 19.65
CA ILE A 143 -28.74 -6.39 19.24
C ILE A 143 -29.35 -6.52 17.84
N ASP A 144 -30.33 -5.66 17.49
CA ASP A 144 -31.01 -5.70 16.19
C ASP A 144 -30.06 -5.35 15.03
N ASP A 145 -29.10 -4.42 15.27
CA ASP A 145 -28.09 -4.07 14.26
C ASP A 145 -27.14 -5.24 13.98
N TYR A 146 -26.70 -5.92 15.05
CA TYR A 146 -25.85 -7.11 14.92
C TYR A 146 -26.61 -8.26 14.24
N GLU A 147 -27.85 -8.55 14.66
CA GLU A 147 -28.65 -9.63 14.07
C GLU A 147 -28.97 -9.37 12.59
N LYS A 148 -29.28 -8.14 12.21
CA LYS A 148 -29.50 -7.77 10.82
C LYS A 148 -28.24 -8.02 9.97
N ARG A 149 -27.08 -7.58 10.47
CA ARG A 149 -25.79 -7.79 9.79
C ARG A 149 -25.44 -9.27 9.72
N TYR A 150 -25.66 -10.00 10.81
CA TYR A 150 -25.44 -11.44 10.85
C TYR A 150 -26.31 -12.22 9.85
N LYS A 151 -27.60 -11.86 9.73
CA LYS A 151 -28.49 -12.47 8.74
C LYS A 151 -28.02 -12.23 7.31
N ASN A 152 -27.65 -11.00 7.00
CA ASN A 152 -27.11 -10.67 5.67
C ASN A 152 -25.85 -11.50 5.33
N LEU A 153 -24.99 -11.74 6.33
CA LEU A 153 -23.86 -12.64 6.26
C LEU A 153 -24.21 -14.07 5.91
N MET A 154 -25.19 -14.60 6.67
CA MET A 154 -25.61 -16.00 6.50
C MET A 154 -26.31 -16.22 5.17
N GLU A 155 -27.07 -15.24 4.67
CA GLU A 155 -27.69 -15.28 3.35
C GLU A 155 -26.63 -15.28 2.23
N ALA A 156 -25.59 -14.46 2.36
CA ALA A 156 -24.46 -14.49 1.42
C ALA A 156 -23.71 -15.83 1.45
N LYS A 157 -23.59 -16.48 2.63
CA LYS A 157 -23.00 -17.81 2.78
C LYS A 157 -23.81 -18.89 2.06
N LEU A 158 -25.14 -18.81 2.10
CA LEU A 158 -26.01 -19.78 1.44
C LEU A 158 -25.93 -19.69 -0.10
N SER A 159 -25.57 -18.55 -0.64
CA SER A 159 -25.43 -18.32 -2.08
C SER A 159 -24.05 -18.69 -2.64
N ASN A 160 -23.03 -18.91 -1.80
CA ASN A 160 -21.65 -19.19 -2.22
C ASN A 160 -21.07 -20.42 -1.51
N VAL A 161 -20.84 -21.50 -2.23
CA VAL A 161 -20.34 -22.79 -1.72
C VAL A 161 -18.92 -22.73 -1.12
N HIS A 162 -18.15 -21.70 -1.44
CA HIS A 162 -16.77 -21.49 -0.98
C HIS A 162 -16.61 -20.39 0.06
N PHE A 163 -17.71 -19.86 0.59
CA PHE A 163 -17.68 -18.77 1.55
C PHE A 163 -17.01 -19.17 2.87
N LYS A 164 -16.00 -18.43 3.28
CA LYS A 164 -15.43 -18.49 4.62
C LYS A 164 -15.80 -17.21 5.36
N ILE A 165 -15.99 -17.30 6.68
CA ILE A 165 -16.35 -16.11 7.47
C ILE A 165 -15.25 -15.05 7.43
N GLU A 166 -14.04 -15.49 7.20
CA GLU A 166 -12.86 -14.64 7.06
C GLU A 166 -12.93 -13.73 5.82
N ASP A 167 -13.51 -14.26 4.73
CA ASP A 167 -13.68 -13.48 3.49
C ASP A 167 -14.59 -12.27 3.71
N PHE A 168 -15.49 -12.38 4.70
CA PHE A 168 -16.43 -11.32 5.06
C PHE A 168 -15.78 -10.13 5.77
N ILE A 169 -14.78 -10.35 6.63
CA ILE A 169 -14.09 -9.25 7.31
C ILE A 169 -13.20 -8.50 6.31
N SER A 170 -12.60 -9.24 5.37
CA SER A 170 -11.76 -8.66 4.32
C SER A 170 -12.55 -7.85 3.28
N ASP A 171 -13.84 -8.18 3.09
CA ASP A 171 -14.73 -7.49 2.15
C ASP A 171 -15.45 -6.26 2.78
N ASP A 172 -15.41 -6.10 4.12
CA ASP A 172 -15.96 -4.89 4.73
C ASP A 172 -15.07 -3.68 4.40
N GLU A 173 -15.68 -2.60 3.93
CA GLU A 173 -14.99 -1.34 3.62
C GLU A 173 -14.23 -0.77 4.83
N ASN A 174 -14.58 -1.22 6.05
CA ASN A 174 -13.93 -0.81 7.27
C ASN A 174 -13.59 -1.99 8.19
N LYS A 175 -12.29 -2.14 8.48
CA LYS A 175 -11.75 -3.23 9.30
C LYS A 175 -12.32 -3.30 10.73
N MET A 176 -12.64 -2.17 11.38
CA MET A 176 -13.26 -2.19 12.70
C MET A 176 -14.65 -2.83 12.68
N ARG A 177 -15.47 -2.51 11.68
CA ARG A 177 -16.80 -3.11 11.51
C ARG A 177 -16.71 -4.60 11.26
N GLY A 178 -15.84 -4.99 10.34
CA GLY A 178 -15.58 -6.41 10.06
C GLY A 178 -15.11 -7.16 11.31
N THR A 179 -14.09 -6.64 12.02
CA THR A 179 -13.59 -7.21 13.27
C THR A 179 -14.67 -7.34 14.33
N THR A 180 -15.53 -6.33 14.48
CA THR A 180 -16.66 -6.36 15.42
C THR A 180 -17.61 -7.50 15.10
N MET A 181 -17.95 -7.69 13.83
CA MET A 181 -18.84 -8.76 13.38
C MET A 181 -18.19 -10.14 13.51
N TYR A 182 -16.86 -10.25 13.29
CA TYR A 182 -16.12 -11.49 13.52
C TYR A 182 -16.24 -11.95 14.97
N PHE A 183 -15.95 -11.07 15.93
CA PHE A 183 -16.06 -11.42 17.35
C PHE A 183 -17.51 -11.70 17.76
N TYR A 184 -18.48 -10.93 17.24
CA TYR A 184 -19.90 -11.21 17.46
C TYR A 184 -20.27 -12.62 17.00
N TYR A 185 -19.85 -13.04 15.81
CA TYR A 185 -20.08 -14.38 15.29
C TYR A 185 -19.46 -15.45 16.19
N ARG A 186 -18.17 -15.31 16.55
CA ARG A 186 -17.46 -16.28 17.40
C ARG A 186 -18.09 -16.39 18.78
N PHE A 187 -18.44 -15.29 19.39
CA PHE A 187 -19.09 -15.27 20.70
C PHE A 187 -20.54 -15.74 20.65
N ARG A 188 -21.26 -15.51 19.56
CA ARG A 188 -22.60 -16.06 19.37
C ARG A 188 -22.56 -17.59 19.30
N GLU A 189 -21.68 -18.13 18.49
CA GLU A 189 -21.42 -19.59 18.41
C GLU A 189 -21.08 -20.18 19.79
N PHE A 190 -20.22 -19.50 20.56
CA PHE A 190 -19.88 -19.89 21.93
C PHE A 190 -21.11 -19.84 22.84
N LYS A 191 -21.91 -18.78 22.79
CA LYS A 191 -23.12 -18.61 23.58
C LYS A 191 -24.16 -19.71 23.31
N GLU A 192 -24.37 -20.06 22.05
CA GLU A 192 -25.31 -21.10 21.64
C GLU A 192 -24.91 -22.49 22.19
N ASN A 193 -23.61 -22.75 22.32
CA ASN A 193 -23.09 -23.99 22.86
C ASN A 193 -23.01 -23.98 24.39
N ASP A 194 -22.53 -22.88 25.01
CA ASP A 194 -22.31 -22.76 26.45
C ASP A 194 -22.35 -21.29 26.89
N ILE A 195 -23.50 -20.82 27.34
CA ILE A 195 -23.70 -19.44 27.81
C ILE A 195 -22.91 -19.14 29.09
N GLU A 196 -22.80 -20.11 30.02
CA GLU A 196 -22.03 -19.93 31.24
C GLU A 196 -20.52 -19.93 30.95
N GLY A 197 -20.08 -20.75 30.01
CA GLY A 197 -18.73 -20.70 29.49
C GLY A 197 -18.40 -19.32 28.90
N LEU A 198 -19.30 -18.72 28.12
CA LEU A 198 -19.10 -17.38 27.57
C LEU A 198 -19.03 -16.30 28.67
N ARG A 199 -19.86 -16.39 29.74
CA ARG A 199 -19.76 -15.49 30.91
C ARG A 199 -18.42 -15.61 31.61
N ASN A 200 -17.96 -16.86 31.80
CA ASN A 200 -16.66 -17.12 32.38
C ASN A 200 -15.51 -16.63 31.47
N PHE A 201 -15.65 -16.75 30.17
CA PHE A 201 -14.69 -16.21 29.21
C PHE A 201 -14.65 -14.66 29.26
N ALA A 202 -15.80 -13.98 29.33
CA ALA A 202 -15.84 -12.53 29.52
C ALA A 202 -15.12 -12.10 30.83
N LYS A 203 -15.31 -12.86 31.92
CA LYS A 203 -14.60 -12.63 33.18
C LYS A 203 -13.09 -12.88 33.05
N PHE A 204 -12.68 -13.94 32.35
CA PHE A 204 -11.30 -14.24 32.02
C PHE A 204 -10.64 -13.09 31.24
N LEU A 205 -11.29 -12.54 30.21
CA LEU A 205 -10.77 -11.41 29.46
C LEU A 205 -10.48 -10.21 30.35
N MET A 206 -11.33 -9.92 31.32
CA MET A 206 -11.16 -8.78 32.23
C MET A 206 -10.07 -9.01 33.29
N GLN A 207 -9.90 -10.23 33.80
CA GLN A 207 -9.14 -10.51 35.00
C GLN A 207 -7.85 -11.29 34.79
N SER A 208 -7.76 -12.09 33.71
CA SER A 208 -6.64 -12.98 33.41
C SER A 208 -5.88 -12.62 32.14
N VAL A 209 -6.35 -11.64 31.38
CA VAL A 209 -5.54 -11.04 30.30
C VAL A 209 -4.64 -9.98 30.91
N LEU A 210 -3.33 -10.25 30.87
CA LEU A 210 -2.29 -9.48 31.53
C LEU A 210 -1.53 -8.63 30.51
N ILE A 211 -1.24 -7.40 30.90
CA ILE A 211 -0.49 -6.43 30.10
C ILE A 211 0.50 -5.69 30.98
N ILE A 212 1.62 -5.25 30.40
CA ILE A 212 2.56 -4.36 31.07
C ILE A 212 2.50 -2.98 30.42
N PRO A 213 1.78 -2.01 31.00
CA PRO A 213 1.90 -0.62 30.58
C PRO A 213 3.28 -0.09 30.97
N ILE A 214 3.98 0.47 30.00
CA ILE A 214 5.21 1.25 30.19
C ILE A 214 4.79 2.71 30.18
N GLU A 215 4.66 3.31 31.35
CA GLU A 215 4.17 4.67 31.53
C GLU A 215 5.33 5.64 31.53
N MET A 216 5.30 6.60 30.58
CA MET A 216 6.27 7.68 30.46
C MET A 216 5.67 8.96 31.01
N HIS A 217 6.17 9.36 32.16
CA HIS A 217 5.68 10.51 32.90
C HIS A 217 6.45 11.79 32.59
N ALA A 218 5.73 12.90 32.43
CA ALA A 218 6.29 14.25 32.35
C ALA A 218 5.26 15.30 32.82
N PRO A 219 5.68 16.53 33.12
CA PRO A 219 4.77 17.60 33.54
C PRO A 219 3.63 17.84 32.52
N GLY A 220 3.94 17.80 31.21
CA GLY A 220 2.95 17.95 30.15
C GLY A 220 2.90 16.73 29.25
N ILE A 221 1.72 16.51 28.63
CA ILE A 221 1.48 15.35 27.77
C ILE A 221 2.43 15.29 26.56
N ARG A 222 2.83 16.45 26.01
CA ARG A 222 3.76 16.52 24.87
C ARG A 222 5.14 16.00 25.22
N ASP A 223 5.68 16.44 26.37
CA ASP A 223 6.99 15.97 26.85
C ASP A 223 6.94 14.47 27.16
N ALA A 224 5.80 13.97 27.64
CA ALA A 224 5.57 12.55 27.87
C ALA A 224 5.52 11.77 26.56
N GLU A 225 4.81 12.28 25.54
CA GLU A 225 4.76 11.69 24.19
C GLU A 225 6.16 11.60 23.57
N ASP A 226 6.94 12.68 23.60
CA ASP A 226 8.30 12.70 23.04
C ASP A 226 9.21 11.65 23.71
N LYS A 227 9.13 11.52 25.04
CA LYS A 227 9.88 10.48 25.78
C LYS A 227 9.38 9.08 25.43
N ALA A 228 8.06 8.90 25.32
CA ALA A 228 7.45 7.61 25.00
C ALA A 228 7.83 7.15 23.58
N LEU A 229 7.93 8.07 22.61
CA LEU A 229 8.39 7.76 21.25
C LEU A 229 9.83 7.25 21.23
N VAL A 230 10.74 7.82 22.03
CA VAL A 230 12.13 7.35 22.15
C VAL A 230 12.19 5.90 22.69
N ILE A 231 11.37 5.59 23.69
CA ILE A 231 11.29 4.24 24.25
C ILE A 231 10.68 3.27 23.23
N PHE A 232 9.61 3.68 22.55
CA PHE A 232 8.97 2.91 21.51
C PHE A 232 9.93 2.50 20.39
N GLU A 233 10.75 3.42 19.89
CA GLU A 233 11.79 3.13 18.91
C GLU A 233 12.83 2.14 19.42
N THR A 234 13.22 2.30 20.70
CA THR A 234 14.24 1.43 21.31
C THR A 234 13.75 0.00 21.47
N ILE A 235 12.47 -0.19 21.84
CA ILE A 235 11.87 -1.51 22.06
C ILE A 235 11.57 -2.18 20.72
N ASN A 236 11.02 -1.45 19.74
CA ASN A 236 10.62 -2.00 18.44
C ASN A 236 11.79 -2.33 17.51
N ASN A 237 12.96 -1.74 17.70
CA ASN A 237 14.17 -2.18 16.99
C ASN A 237 14.55 -3.65 17.27
N ARG A 238 13.83 -4.34 18.18
CA ARG A 238 14.04 -5.75 18.55
C ARG A 238 12.81 -6.63 18.30
N GLY A 239 11.72 -6.12 17.70
CA GLY A 239 10.44 -6.81 17.51
C GLY A 239 9.89 -6.74 16.10
N VAL A 240 8.55 -6.70 15.94
CA VAL A 240 7.87 -6.53 14.63
C VAL A 240 8.21 -5.17 14.07
N GLU A 241 8.80 -5.14 12.86
CA GLU A 241 9.23 -3.89 12.23
C GLU A 241 8.03 -2.97 11.94
N LEU A 242 8.08 -1.77 12.52
CA LEU A 242 7.24 -0.65 12.09
C LEU A 242 7.60 -0.26 10.66
N SER A 243 6.60 0.19 9.90
CA SER A 243 6.90 0.83 8.63
C SER A 243 7.77 2.08 8.83
N ASN A 244 8.61 2.40 7.87
CA ASN A 244 9.44 3.60 7.97
C ASN A 244 8.57 4.85 8.05
N SER A 245 7.46 4.87 7.30
CA SER A 245 6.49 5.97 7.29
C SER A 245 5.83 6.22 8.65
N ASP A 246 5.54 5.17 9.44
CA ASP A 246 4.98 5.34 10.79
C ASP A 246 5.97 6.07 11.71
N ILE A 247 7.25 5.70 11.63
CA ILE A 247 8.33 6.34 12.40
C ILE A 247 8.48 7.81 11.97
N PHE A 248 8.53 8.06 10.65
CA PHE A 248 8.70 9.42 10.13
C PHE A 248 7.49 10.29 10.44
N LYS A 249 6.26 9.75 10.38
CA LYS A 249 5.04 10.45 10.80
C LYS A 249 5.16 10.95 12.23
N ALA A 250 5.53 10.08 13.16
CA ALA A 250 5.67 10.41 14.55
C ALA A 250 6.77 11.50 14.78
N ARG A 251 7.92 11.34 14.13
CA ARG A 251 9.04 12.30 14.24
C ARG A 251 8.71 13.67 13.65
N LEU A 252 8.09 13.70 12.49
CA LEU A 252 7.67 14.95 11.85
C LEU A 252 6.57 15.65 12.65
N TYR A 253 5.63 14.88 13.21
CA TYR A 253 4.60 15.41 14.11
C TYR A 253 5.19 16.03 15.37
N SER A 254 6.23 15.43 15.97
CA SER A 254 6.90 15.99 17.15
C SER A 254 7.60 17.33 16.87
N LYS A 255 7.98 17.60 15.61
CA LYS A 255 8.53 18.91 15.21
C LYS A 255 7.47 20.01 15.07
N ALA A 256 6.20 19.66 14.96
CA ALA A 256 5.11 20.64 14.96
C ALA A 256 4.85 21.16 16.38
N ILE A 257 5.32 22.36 16.68
CA ILE A 257 5.39 22.87 18.06
C ILE A 257 4.03 23.37 18.56
N THR A 258 3.29 24.12 17.72
CA THR A 258 2.00 24.69 18.10
C THR A 258 0.84 23.78 17.71
N THR A 259 -0.34 23.98 18.31
CA THR A 259 -1.56 23.26 17.90
C THR A 259 -1.88 23.50 16.42
N LYS A 260 -1.69 24.74 15.94
CA LYS A 260 -1.88 25.09 14.54
C LYS A 260 -0.93 24.33 13.61
N ASP A 261 0.36 24.21 14.00
CA ASP A 261 1.34 23.46 13.22
C ASP A 261 0.99 21.97 13.17
N LYS A 262 0.48 21.41 14.27
CA LYS A 262 0.03 20.01 14.34
C LYS A 262 -1.16 19.75 13.43
N ASP A 263 -2.14 20.65 13.43
CA ASP A 263 -3.32 20.56 12.52
C ASP A 263 -2.90 20.70 11.05
N GLU A 264 -1.92 21.56 10.76
CA GLU A 264 -1.37 21.72 9.43
C GLU A 264 -0.61 20.46 8.98
N PHE A 265 0.24 19.92 9.86
CA PHE A 265 0.95 18.66 9.58
C PHE A 265 -0.01 17.52 9.25
N VAL A 266 -1.08 17.34 10.03
CA VAL A 266 -2.08 16.28 9.80
C VAL A 266 -2.70 16.43 8.41
N LYS A 267 -3.10 17.66 8.02
CA LYS A 267 -3.65 17.92 6.68
C LYS A 267 -2.66 17.60 5.55
N LEU A 268 -1.39 17.97 5.73
CA LEU A 268 -0.36 17.67 4.74
C LEU A 268 -0.11 16.17 4.64
N TRP A 269 -0.06 15.48 5.78
CA TRP A 269 0.11 14.04 5.83
C TRP A 269 -1.03 13.31 5.14
N ASP A 270 -2.29 13.66 5.48
CA ASP A 270 -3.49 13.10 4.86
C ASP A 270 -3.46 13.29 3.33
N SER A 271 -3.03 14.48 2.88
CA SER A 271 -2.88 14.77 1.45
C SER A 271 -1.85 13.86 0.78
N VAL A 272 -0.72 13.56 1.45
CA VAL A 272 0.29 12.62 0.93
C VAL A 272 -0.29 11.21 0.86
N VAL A 273 -0.95 10.74 1.92
CA VAL A 273 -1.58 9.41 1.96
C VAL A 273 -2.63 9.25 0.87
N ASP A 274 -3.50 10.26 0.66
CA ASP A 274 -4.53 10.24 -0.37
C ASP A 274 -3.93 10.24 -1.79
N ASN A 275 -2.83 10.94 -1.99
CA ASN A 275 -2.11 10.88 -3.26
C ASN A 275 -1.50 9.49 -3.50
N CYS A 276 -0.89 8.88 -2.47
CA CYS A 276 -0.38 7.51 -2.56
C CYS A 276 -1.48 6.49 -2.88
N LYS A 277 -2.65 6.58 -2.23
CA LYS A 277 -3.81 5.72 -2.53
C LYS A 277 -4.27 5.86 -3.99
N ARG A 278 -4.41 7.10 -4.48
CA ARG A 278 -4.79 7.36 -5.89
C ARG A 278 -3.77 6.82 -6.89
N LEU A 279 -2.50 6.88 -6.54
CA LEU A 279 -1.40 6.37 -7.36
C LEU A 279 -1.26 4.84 -7.27
N GLY A 280 -1.81 4.20 -6.23
CA GLY A 280 -1.61 2.79 -5.93
C GLY A 280 -0.17 2.47 -5.53
N ILE A 281 0.51 3.40 -4.85
CA ILE A 281 1.87 3.22 -4.35
C ILE A 281 1.91 3.26 -2.83
N ASP A 282 2.91 2.59 -2.25
CA ASP A 282 3.20 2.67 -0.83
C ASP A 282 3.85 4.03 -0.50
N ILE A 283 3.51 4.59 0.66
CA ILE A 283 4.11 5.84 1.15
C ILE A 283 5.62 5.70 1.37
N ASP A 284 6.11 4.54 1.80
CA ASP A 284 7.55 4.25 1.94
C ASP A 284 8.29 4.36 0.59
N ARG A 285 7.62 4.01 -0.52
CA ARG A 285 8.17 4.23 -1.88
C ARG A 285 8.36 5.72 -2.17
N LEU A 286 7.40 6.56 -1.77
CA LEU A 286 7.51 8.01 -1.95
C LEU A 286 8.67 8.60 -1.15
N PHE A 287 8.84 8.18 0.11
CA PHE A 287 9.99 8.54 0.93
C PHE A 287 11.32 8.05 0.33
N THR A 288 11.34 6.86 -0.27
CA THR A 288 12.52 6.33 -0.95
C THR A 288 12.91 7.19 -2.15
N ILE A 289 11.93 7.62 -2.95
CA ILE A 289 12.16 8.53 -4.08
C ILE A 289 12.70 9.86 -3.56
N TYR A 290 12.11 10.43 -2.52
CA TYR A 290 12.62 11.65 -1.87
C TYR A 290 14.11 11.51 -1.50
N LYS A 291 14.48 10.41 -0.81
CA LYS A 291 15.87 10.12 -0.43
C LYS A 291 16.78 10.11 -1.67
N ASN A 292 16.39 9.38 -2.71
CA ASN A 292 17.20 9.23 -3.92
C ASN A 292 17.45 10.58 -4.60
N LEU A 293 16.42 11.42 -4.68
CA LEU A 293 16.52 12.76 -5.25
C LEU A 293 17.45 13.66 -4.43
N SER A 294 17.30 13.68 -3.12
CA SER A 294 18.10 14.53 -2.23
C SER A 294 19.59 14.15 -2.25
N LEU A 295 19.90 12.84 -2.20
CA LEU A 295 21.29 12.36 -2.29
C LEU A 295 21.93 12.73 -3.63
N ALA A 296 21.18 12.64 -4.72
CA ALA A 296 21.68 13.01 -6.06
C ALA A 296 21.89 14.53 -6.20
N GLU A 297 21.00 15.36 -5.64
CA GLU A 297 21.13 16.83 -5.60
C GLU A 297 22.36 17.26 -4.81
N GLU A 298 22.63 16.62 -3.68
CA GLU A 298 23.82 16.87 -2.85
C GLU A 298 25.12 16.37 -3.50
N GLY A 299 25.04 15.57 -4.55
CA GLY A 299 26.19 14.90 -5.16
C GLY A 299 26.85 13.88 -4.21
N ASN A 300 26.08 13.40 -3.24
CA ASN A 300 26.55 12.46 -2.23
C ASN A 300 26.66 11.05 -2.84
N HIS A 301 27.84 10.47 -2.81
CA HIS A 301 28.08 9.12 -3.33
C HIS A 301 27.69 7.99 -2.36
N SER A 302 27.14 8.34 -1.19
CA SER A 302 26.67 7.34 -0.20
C SER A 302 25.22 6.93 -0.48
N TYR A 303 24.90 6.50 -1.70
CA TYR A 303 23.56 6.07 -2.10
C TYR A 303 23.07 4.81 -1.36
N HIS A 304 23.95 4.06 -0.72
CA HIS A 304 23.61 2.90 0.11
C HIS A 304 23.04 3.25 1.49
N VAL A 305 22.91 4.54 1.82
CA VAL A 305 22.32 4.95 3.10
C VAL A 305 20.89 4.41 3.21
N GLY A 306 20.63 3.69 4.30
CA GLY A 306 19.29 3.20 4.61
C GLY A 306 18.28 4.33 4.76
N ILE A 307 17.01 4.09 4.42
CA ILE A 307 15.97 5.13 4.48
C ILE A 307 15.82 5.70 5.90
N ARG A 308 15.90 4.87 6.94
CA ARG A 308 15.85 5.32 8.35
C ARG A 308 17.03 6.20 8.70
N GLU A 309 18.24 5.80 8.32
CA GLU A 309 19.46 6.58 8.57
C GLU A 309 19.41 7.93 7.87
N PHE A 310 18.89 7.96 6.63
CA PHE A 310 18.75 9.20 5.86
C PHE A 310 17.77 10.19 6.52
N PHE A 311 16.60 9.73 6.97
CA PHE A 311 15.59 10.61 7.54
C PHE A 311 15.80 10.89 9.03
N ASP A 312 16.11 9.88 9.83
CA ASP A 312 16.12 9.94 11.30
C ASP A 312 17.52 9.79 11.92
N GLY A 313 18.58 9.71 11.11
CA GLY A 313 19.95 9.73 11.59
C GLY A 313 20.31 11.02 12.34
N ARG A 314 21.41 11.02 13.10
CA ARG A 314 21.86 12.16 13.92
C ARG A 314 21.88 13.50 13.16
N ASN A 315 22.18 13.48 11.86
CA ASN A 315 22.13 14.62 10.94
C ASN A 315 21.17 14.32 9.77
N GLY A 316 20.12 13.56 10.05
CA GLY A 316 19.16 13.14 9.04
C GLY A 316 18.27 14.27 8.56
N GLU A 317 17.51 14.01 7.53
CA GLU A 317 16.65 14.98 6.84
C GLU A 317 15.65 15.64 7.80
N ILE A 318 15.05 14.84 8.70
CA ILE A 318 14.11 15.36 9.70
C ILE A 318 14.79 16.34 10.67
N SER A 319 16.07 16.15 11.01
CA SER A 319 16.79 17.09 11.89
C SER A 319 17.12 18.40 11.19
N ARG A 320 17.40 18.38 9.89
CA ARG A 320 17.88 19.51 9.08
C ARG A 320 16.76 20.41 8.55
N HIS A 321 15.59 19.85 8.28
CA HIS A 321 14.49 20.55 7.62
C HIS A 321 13.24 20.63 8.50
N SER A 322 12.35 21.57 8.21
CA SER A 322 11.04 21.65 8.86
C SER A 322 10.13 20.51 8.38
N TYR A 323 9.09 20.18 9.17
CA TYR A 323 8.08 19.22 8.72
C TYR A 323 7.42 19.68 7.40
N SER A 324 7.17 20.98 7.28
CA SER A 324 6.48 21.54 6.11
C SER A 324 7.33 21.45 4.83
N ASP A 325 8.66 21.64 4.92
CA ASP A 325 9.55 21.48 3.76
C ASP A 325 9.54 20.04 3.25
N ILE A 326 9.66 19.08 4.16
CA ILE A 326 9.64 17.64 3.82
C ILE A 326 8.30 17.25 3.22
N MET A 327 7.20 17.65 3.85
CA MET A 327 5.86 17.31 3.36
C MET A 327 5.56 17.94 1.99
N ASN A 328 5.95 19.19 1.78
CA ASN A 328 5.77 19.86 0.49
C ASN A 328 6.61 19.20 -0.63
N LYS A 329 7.84 18.75 -0.33
CA LYS A 329 8.65 18.01 -1.32
C LYS A 329 8.00 16.66 -1.65
N LEU A 330 7.45 15.93 -0.66
CA LEU A 330 6.70 14.69 -0.90
C LEU A 330 5.46 14.92 -1.76
N LEU A 331 4.68 15.96 -1.46
CA LEU A 331 3.49 16.33 -2.25
C LEU A 331 3.87 16.71 -3.69
N HIS A 332 4.97 17.44 -3.88
CA HIS A 332 5.46 17.76 -5.21
C HIS A 332 5.87 16.52 -6.03
N ILE A 333 6.55 15.56 -5.39
CA ILE A 333 6.88 14.27 -6.03
C ILE A 333 5.59 13.50 -6.38
N ALA A 334 4.62 13.45 -5.48
CA ALA A 334 3.34 12.79 -5.72
C ALA A 334 2.56 13.44 -6.90
N ASP A 335 2.58 14.78 -7.03
CA ASP A 335 1.97 15.51 -8.14
C ASP A 335 2.64 15.15 -9.49
N ILE A 336 3.97 14.98 -9.51
CA ILE A 336 4.69 14.51 -10.70
C ILE A 336 4.14 13.14 -11.14
N PHE A 337 3.96 12.21 -10.21
CA PHE A 337 3.43 10.88 -10.55
C PHE A 337 1.96 10.88 -10.92
N GLN A 338 1.14 11.74 -10.36
CA GLN A 338 -0.25 11.90 -10.81
C GLN A 338 -0.34 12.36 -12.26
N LYS A 339 0.45 13.35 -12.62
CA LYS A 339 0.56 13.81 -14.01
C LYS A 339 1.07 12.72 -14.92
N TYR A 340 2.13 12.02 -14.51
CA TYR A 340 2.66 10.89 -15.27
C TYR A 340 1.61 9.81 -15.52
N LYS A 341 0.90 9.37 -14.48
CA LYS A 341 -0.16 8.36 -14.60
C LYS A 341 -1.32 8.82 -15.50
N SER A 342 -1.66 10.10 -15.48
CA SER A 342 -2.67 10.65 -16.40
C SER A 342 -2.21 10.64 -17.85
N LEU A 343 -0.90 10.79 -18.12
CA LEU A 343 -0.35 10.66 -19.47
C LEU A 343 -0.47 9.23 -20.01
N GLU A 344 -0.26 8.20 -19.17
CA GLU A 344 -0.35 6.80 -19.59
C GLU A 344 -1.73 6.43 -20.15
N LEU A 345 -2.79 7.12 -19.74
CA LEU A 345 -4.16 6.88 -20.21
C LEU A 345 -4.46 7.51 -21.56
N GLY A 346 -3.55 8.35 -22.08
CA GLY A 346 -3.72 9.08 -23.32
C GLY A 346 -3.31 8.30 -24.56
N THR A 347 -3.68 8.86 -25.73
CA THR A 347 -3.31 8.34 -27.06
C THR A 347 -2.27 9.21 -27.76
N SER A 348 -1.76 10.24 -27.09
CA SER A 348 -0.70 11.10 -27.62
C SER A 348 0.64 10.38 -27.74
N LYS A 349 1.57 10.97 -28.46
CA LYS A 349 2.91 10.39 -28.64
C LYS A 349 3.66 10.26 -27.32
N ILE A 350 3.56 11.27 -26.45
CA ILE A 350 4.15 11.21 -25.11
C ILE A 350 3.50 10.13 -24.24
N ALA A 351 2.20 9.89 -24.41
CA ALA A 351 1.50 8.80 -23.73
C ALA A 351 2.08 7.43 -24.11
N GLY A 352 2.42 7.20 -25.37
CA GLY A 352 3.07 5.99 -25.82
C GLY A 352 4.40 5.73 -25.09
N TRP A 353 5.20 6.78 -24.90
CA TRP A 353 6.46 6.65 -24.16
C TRP A 353 6.25 6.43 -22.68
N ALA A 354 5.24 7.06 -22.05
CA ALA A 354 4.86 6.79 -20.67
C ALA A 354 4.41 5.33 -20.48
N GLN A 355 3.59 4.83 -21.40
CA GLN A 355 3.17 3.41 -21.41
C GLN A 355 4.34 2.44 -21.58
N MET A 356 5.34 2.79 -22.39
CA MET A 356 6.56 1.96 -22.54
C MET A 356 7.42 1.97 -21.30
N LEU A 357 7.62 3.11 -20.67
CA LEU A 357 8.38 3.19 -19.41
C LEU A 357 7.72 2.39 -18.30
N SER A 358 6.40 2.45 -18.19
CA SER A 358 5.63 1.67 -17.22
C SER A 358 5.84 0.17 -17.42
N VAL A 359 5.80 -0.32 -18.66
CA VAL A 359 6.03 -1.75 -18.97
C VAL A 359 7.49 -2.15 -18.74
N CYS A 360 8.43 -1.35 -19.22
CA CYS A 360 9.86 -1.68 -19.10
C CYS A 360 10.36 -1.62 -17.64
N ASN A 361 9.72 -0.82 -16.77
CA ASN A 361 10.21 -0.50 -15.43
C ASN A 361 9.14 -0.60 -14.34
N SER A 362 8.12 -1.44 -14.52
CA SER A 362 6.87 -1.48 -13.74
C SER A 362 7.01 -1.58 -12.21
N SER A 363 8.21 -1.82 -11.69
CA SER A 363 8.47 -1.88 -10.24
C SER A 363 9.73 -1.13 -9.80
N SER A 364 10.38 -0.40 -10.72
CA SER A 364 11.67 0.24 -10.42
C SER A 364 11.50 1.62 -9.79
N THR A 365 11.73 1.71 -8.49
CA THR A 365 11.81 3.00 -7.76
C THR A 365 12.91 3.90 -8.33
N TRP A 366 13.97 3.32 -8.91
CA TRP A 366 15.06 4.08 -9.54
C TRP A 366 14.61 4.77 -10.82
N SER A 367 13.83 4.09 -11.67
CA SER A 367 13.25 4.70 -12.87
C SER A 367 12.34 5.88 -12.53
N ASP A 368 11.50 5.70 -11.51
CA ASP A 368 10.64 6.77 -11.00
C ASP A 368 11.48 7.96 -10.50
N SER A 369 12.54 7.69 -9.76
CA SER A 369 13.44 8.73 -9.23
C SER A 369 14.13 9.52 -10.35
N ILE A 370 14.59 8.83 -11.41
CA ILE A 370 15.18 9.48 -12.59
C ILE A 370 14.18 10.39 -13.30
N LEU A 371 12.94 9.90 -13.51
CA LEU A 371 11.86 10.68 -14.11
C LEU A 371 11.53 11.92 -13.25
N ALA A 372 11.38 11.73 -11.94
CA ALA A 372 11.07 12.82 -11.02
C ALA A 372 12.20 13.87 -11.03
N MET A 373 13.48 13.45 -11.01
CA MET A 373 14.63 14.37 -11.10
C MET A 373 14.59 15.20 -12.38
N TRP A 374 14.29 14.56 -13.52
CA TRP A 374 14.18 15.28 -14.79
C TRP A 374 13.08 16.33 -14.74
N VAL A 375 11.88 15.96 -14.28
CA VAL A 375 10.73 16.87 -14.22
C VAL A 375 10.99 18.01 -13.24
N MET A 376 11.59 17.75 -12.08
CA MET A 376 11.97 18.80 -11.12
C MET A 376 12.97 19.79 -11.73
N LYS A 377 13.87 19.32 -12.59
CA LYS A 377 14.90 20.17 -13.21
C LYS A 377 14.43 20.90 -14.45
N LYS A 378 13.61 20.28 -15.30
CA LYS A 378 13.22 20.80 -16.64
C LYS A 378 11.73 21.16 -16.74
N GLY A 379 10.91 20.74 -15.78
CA GLY A 379 9.45 20.91 -15.82
C GLY A 379 8.75 19.91 -16.77
N TRP A 380 7.44 20.12 -16.92
CA TRP A 380 6.55 19.35 -17.78
C TRP A 380 6.48 19.95 -19.19
N ASP A 381 7.61 20.03 -19.89
CA ASP A 381 7.61 20.43 -21.30
C ASP A 381 7.70 19.18 -22.18
N GLU A 382 6.64 18.90 -22.94
CA GLU A 382 6.55 17.71 -23.80
C GLU A 382 7.70 17.62 -24.82
N LYS A 383 8.18 18.77 -25.32
CA LYS A 383 9.28 18.80 -26.30
C LYS A 383 10.60 18.28 -25.73
N THR A 384 10.81 18.44 -24.44
CA THR A 384 12.03 17.96 -23.75
C THR A 384 11.81 16.62 -23.07
N LEU A 385 10.60 16.37 -22.56
CA LEU A 385 10.24 15.17 -21.84
C LEU A 385 10.13 13.95 -22.76
N GLU A 386 9.55 14.09 -23.95
CA GLU A 386 9.43 12.98 -24.92
C GLU A 386 10.80 12.39 -25.31
N PRO A 387 11.80 13.16 -25.77
CA PRO A 387 13.12 12.61 -26.07
C PRO A 387 13.79 12.00 -24.86
N PHE A 388 13.56 12.51 -23.66
CA PHE A 388 14.08 11.96 -22.43
C PHE A 388 13.49 10.56 -22.14
N MET A 389 12.17 10.41 -22.22
CA MET A 389 11.50 9.13 -22.06
C MET A 389 11.98 8.09 -23.10
N GLN A 390 12.16 8.53 -24.35
CA GLN A 390 12.73 7.68 -25.41
C GLN A 390 14.11 7.13 -25.02
N ARG A 391 15.00 7.98 -24.49
CA ARG A 391 16.32 7.55 -24.03
C ARG A 391 16.25 6.57 -22.86
N MET A 392 15.35 6.80 -21.90
CA MET A 392 15.14 5.85 -20.81
C MET A 392 14.66 4.47 -21.32
N VAL A 393 13.71 4.44 -22.25
CA VAL A 393 13.22 3.20 -22.87
C VAL A 393 14.36 2.52 -23.64
N LYS A 394 15.12 3.25 -24.45
CA LYS A 394 16.28 2.72 -25.17
C LYS A 394 17.31 2.11 -24.22
N TYR A 395 17.67 2.84 -23.15
CA TYR A 395 18.62 2.36 -22.17
C TYR A 395 18.16 1.02 -21.57
N THR A 396 16.93 0.94 -21.09
CA THR A 396 16.39 -0.27 -20.46
C THR A 396 16.36 -1.46 -21.42
N LEU A 397 15.93 -1.24 -22.66
CA LEU A 397 15.80 -2.33 -23.64
C LEU A 397 17.15 -2.79 -24.21
N LEU A 398 18.10 -1.88 -24.44
CA LEU A 398 19.43 -2.24 -24.98
C LEU A 398 20.34 -2.86 -23.93
N THR A 399 20.29 -2.41 -22.68
CA THR A 399 21.12 -2.98 -21.62
C THR A 399 20.55 -4.28 -21.08
N GLY A 400 19.27 -4.57 -21.37
CA GLY A 400 18.57 -5.74 -20.83
C GLY A 400 18.41 -5.71 -19.31
N GLN A 401 18.76 -4.60 -18.67
CA GLN A 401 18.76 -4.44 -17.23
C GLN A 401 17.86 -3.28 -16.82
N PHE A 402 17.18 -3.43 -15.67
CA PHE A 402 16.57 -2.31 -14.99
C PHE A 402 17.66 -1.36 -14.49
N PHE A 403 17.30 -0.10 -14.26
CA PHE A 403 18.21 0.86 -13.64
C PHE A 403 18.68 0.31 -12.28
N GLY A 404 19.95 0.00 -12.19
CA GLY A 404 20.61 -0.38 -10.93
C GLY A 404 20.85 0.86 -10.06
N GLU A 405 21.07 0.63 -8.77
CA GLU A 405 21.26 1.68 -7.78
C GLU A 405 22.35 2.70 -8.16
N MET A 406 23.53 2.20 -8.50
CA MET A 406 24.69 3.03 -8.85
C MET A 406 24.44 3.84 -10.14
N SER A 407 23.99 3.18 -11.21
CA SER A 407 23.73 3.85 -12.49
C SER A 407 22.61 4.88 -12.39
N ALA A 408 21.55 4.56 -11.66
CA ALA A 408 20.44 5.49 -11.44
C ALA A 408 20.88 6.73 -10.68
N HIS A 409 21.69 6.56 -9.64
CA HIS A 409 22.23 7.66 -8.85
C HIS A 409 23.13 8.58 -9.67
N GLU A 410 24.04 8.02 -10.47
CA GLU A 410 24.91 8.78 -11.37
C GLU A 410 24.09 9.56 -12.42
N ILE A 411 23.08 8.92 -13.04
CA ILE A 411 22.16 9.56 -13.98
C ILE A 411 21.44 10.74 -13.32
N MET A 412 20.88 10.55 -12.13
CA MET A 412 20.18 11.63 -11.41
C MET A 412 21.14 12.76 -11.02
N SER A 413 22.35 12.44 -10.55
CA SER A 413 23.37 13.43 -10.20
C SER A 413 23.80 14.26 -11.42
N ASP A 414 23.96 13.62 -12.57
CA ASP A 414 24.24 14.30 -13.85
C ASP A 414 23.09 15.25 -14.21
N ILE A 415 21.84 14.76 -14.16
CA ILE A 415 20.65 15.57 -14.47
C ILE A 415 20.56 16.76 -13.50
N ALA A 416 20.78 16.55 -12.21
CA ALA A 416 20.76 17.62 -11.22
C ALA A 416 21.78 18.72 -11.51
N LYS A 417 23.00 18.34 -11.92
CA LYS A 417 24.12 19.26 -12.20
C LYS A 417 24.01 19.94 -13.57
N THR A 418 23.72 19.17 -14.62
CA THR A 418 23.84 19.63 -16.01
C THR A 418 22.52 19.71 -16.75
N GLY A 419 21.47 19.09 -16.21
CA GLY A 419 20.16 18.97 -16.84
C GLY A 419 20.06 17.83 -17.86
N ASP A 420 21.06 16.95 -17.96
CA ASP A 420 21.03 15.74 -18.80
C ASP A 420 22.08 14.74 -18.29
N SER A 421 22.01 13.47 -18.74
CA SER A 421 23.04 12.45 -18.48
C SER A 421 23.47 11.77 -19.76
N LYS A 422 24.80 11.73 -19.98
CA LYS A 422 25.39 11.04 -21.13
C LYS A 422 25.16 9.52 -21.11
N GLN A 423 24.93 8.95 -19.95
CA GLN A 423 24.66 7.51 -19.82
C GLN A 423 23.35 7.09 -20.49
N LEU A 424 22.37 8.01 -20.60
CA LEU A 424 21.11 7.75 -21.31
C LEU A 424 21.24 7.86 -22.84
N HIS A 425 22.36 8.34 -23.38
CA HIS A 425 22.60 8.45 -24.81
C HIS A 425 23.17 7.15 -25.37
N VAL A 426 22.38 6.08 -25.35
CA VAL A 426 22.76 4.77 -25.86
C VAL A 426 22.19 4.54 -27.25
N ASN A 427 23.00 3.94 -28.12
CA ASN A 427 22.60 3.46 -29.44
C ASN A 427 23.07 2.03 -29.60
N GLY A 428 22.32 1.21 -30.31
CA GLY A 428 22.68 -0.19 -30.51
C GLY A 428 21.91 -0.82 -31.66
N GLU A 429 22.35 -2.00 -32.05
CA GLU A 429 21.60 -2.89 -32.95
C GLU A 429 20.79 -3.88 -32.10
N ILE A 430 19.52 -4.10 -32.46
CA ILE A 430 18.78 -5.20 -31.90
C ILE A 430 19.37 -6.47 -32.51
N ALA A 431 20.00 -7.28 -31.67
CA ALA A 431 20.46 -8.57 -32.11
C ALA A 431 19.26 -9.39 -32.61
N SER A 432 19.41 -10.06 -33.76
CA SER A 432 18.34 -10.86 -34.38
C SER A 432 17.77 -11.96 -33.48
N TYR A 433 18.48 -12.35 -32.44
CA TYR A 433 18.00 -13.31 -31.42
C TYR A 433 16.97 -12.74 -30.44
N LEU A 434 16.90 -11.39 -30.25
CA LEU A 434 15.91 -10.75 -29.38
C LEU A 434 14.47 -10.88 -29.88
N VAL A 435 14.29 -11.27 -31.13
CA VAL A 435 12.97 -11.54 -31.74
C VAL A 435 12.28 -12.77 -31.13
N HIS A 436 13.00 -13.60 -30.39
CA HIS A 436 12.52 -14.89 -29.86
C HIS A 436 12.59 -15.03 -28.31
N TYR A 437 12.85 -13.96 -27.56
CA TYR A 437 13.13 -14.04 -26.13
C TYR A 437 12.07 -13.40 -25.22
N GLU A 438 12.24 -13.58 -23.90
CA GLU A 438 11.33 -13.20 -22.79
C GLU A 438 10.72 -11.80 -22.85
N ARG A 439 11.30 -10.88 -23.64
CA ARG A 439 10.80 -9.49 -23.82
C ARG A 439 10.12 -9.24 -25.16
N SER A 440 9.69 -10.27 -25.86
CA SER A 440 9.01 -10.07 -27.15
C SER A 440 7.73 -9.21 -27.04
N CYS A 441 7.06 -9.24 -25.89
CA CYS A 441 5.90 -8.41 -25.62
C CYS A 441 6.23 -6.92 -25.57
N GLU A 442 7.31 -6.53 -24.87
CA GLU A 442 7.75 -5.14 -24.78
C GLU A 442 8.18 -4.61 -26.16
N TYR A 443 8.93 -5.41 -26.92
CA TYR A 443 9.35 -5.04 -28.27
C TYR A 443 8.16 -4.95 -29.23
N ALA A 444 7.18 -5.85 -29.15
CA ALA A 444 5.97 -5.81 -29.98
C ALA A 444 5.14 -4.57 -29.67
N LYS A 445 5.02 -4.21 -28.39
CA LYS A 445 4.34 -2.99 -27.94
C LYS A 445 5.04 -1.73 -28.44
N LEU A 446 6.38 -1.68 -28.28
CA LEU A 446 7.17 -0.56 -28.76
C LEU A 446 7.02 -0.37 -30.29
N ALA A 447 7.12 -1.48 -31.04
CA ALA A 447 6.94 -1.44 -32.49
C ALA A 447 5.56 -0.86 -32.87
N LEU A 448 4.49 -1.31 -32.21
CA LEU A 448 3.15 -0.81 -32.47
C LEU A 448 3.00 0.69 -32.10
N ILE A 449 3.54 1.11 -30.96
CA ILE A 449 3.54 2.53 -30.55
C ILE A 449 4.27 3.40 -31.59
N LEU A 450 5.41 2.92 -32.12
CA LEU A 450 6.16 3.62 -33.14
C LEU A 450 5.38 3.69 -34.47
N GLU A 451 4.73 2.61 -34.87
CA GLU A 451 3.89 2.52 -36.08
C GLU A 451 2.64 3.43 -35.96
N MET A 452 1.98 3.44 -34.81
CA MET A 452 0.81 4.27 -34.52
C MET A 452 1.16 5.77 -34.36
N GLY A 453 2.42 6.09 -34.06
CA GLY A 453 2.83 7.45 -33.73
C GLY A 453 2.23 8.00 -32.44
N GLY A 454 1.78 7.13 -31.52
CA GLY A 454 1.14 7.52 -30.26
C GLY A 454 0.93 6.38 -29.30
N GLY A 455 0.24 6.65 -28.17
CA GLY A 455 -0.10 5.69 -27.14
C GLY A 455 -1.19 4.71 -27.56
N LEU A 456 -1.26 3.59 -26.86
CA LEU A 456 -2.29 2.59 -27.05
C LEU A 456 -3.45 2.85 -26.08
N LEU A 457 -4.66 2.58 -26.53
CA LEU A 457 -5.82 2.46 -25.64
C LEU A 457 -5.65 1.27 -24.71
N ASP A 458 -6.41 1.23 -23.63
CA ASP A 458 -6.43 0.08 -22.70
C ASP A 458 -6.66 -1.23 -23.48
N TYR A 459 -5.82 -2.25 -23.25
CA TYR A 459 -5.73 -3.42 -24.12
C TYR A 459 -5.49 -4.71 -23.34
N GLU A 460 -5.88 -5.82 -23.97
CA GLU A 460 -5.47 -7.16 -23.60
C GLU A 460 -4.51 -7.73 -24.64
N MET A 461 -3.57 -8.56 -24.20
CA MET A 461 -2.66 -9.26 -25.12
C MET A 461 -3.36 -10.50 -25.70
N SER A 462 -3.22 -10.70 -26.99
CA SER A 462 -3.71 -11.86 -27.71
C SER A 462 -2.68 -12.34 -28.73
N ASN A 463 -2.87 -13.54 -29.27
CA ASN A 463 -2.06 -14.07 -30.35
C ASN A 463 -2.81 -13.98 -31.67
N ILE A 464 -2.11 -13.62 -32.75
CA ILE A 464 -2.64 -13.62 -34.12
C ILE A 464 -3.00 -15.05 -34.55
N VAL A 465 -2.11 -16.00 -34.29
CA VAL A 465 -2.33 -17.43 -34.53
C VAL A 465 -2.57 -18.12 -33.20
N GLN A 466 -3.79 -18.61 -33.01
CA GLN A 466 -4.11 -19.39 -31.81
C GLN A 466 -3.33 -20.70 -31.79
N ARG A 467 -2.84 -21.09 -30.61
CA ARG A 467 -2.07 -22.32 -30.38
C ARG A 467 -2.82 -23.53 -30.89
N LYS A 468 -2.30 -24.20 -31.92
CA LYS A 468 -2.61 -25.62 -32.17
C LYS A 468 -1.61 -26.46 -31.41
N ARG A 469 -2.09 -27.35 -30.53
CA ARG A 469 -1.25 -28.44 -30.00
C ARG A 469 -0.90 -29.34 -31.19
N MET A 470 0.33 -29.26 -31.68
CA MET A 470 0.84 -30.23 -32.64
C MET A 470 1.46 -31.39 -31.85
N SER A 471 0.90 -32.58 -32.01
CA SER A 471 1.55 -33.83 -31.63
C SER A 471 2.19 -34.42 -32.87
N TYR A 472 3.45 -34.74 -32.81
CA TYR A 472 4.09 -35.55 -33.85
C TYR A 472 4.68 -36.83 -33.22
N TYR A 473 4.82 -37.84 -34.03
CA TYR A 473 5.43 -39.09 -33.61
C TYR A 473 6.90 -39.09 -34.05
N THR A 474 7.80 -39.46 -33.16
CA THR A 474 9.18 -39.70 -33.50
C THR A 474 9.27 -40.96 -34.38
N GLU A 475 10.41 -41.15 -35.08
CA GLU A 475 10.69 -42.39 -35.87
C GLU A 475 10.57 -43.67 -35.01
N LYS A 476 10.66 -43.56 -33.68
CA LYS A 476 10.45 -44.64 -32.70
C LYS A 476 9.01 -44.82 -32.24
N GLY A 477 8.04 -44.07 -32.82
CA GLY A 477 6.64 -44.18 -32.49
C GLY A 477 6.23 -43.51 -31.16
N GLU A 478 7.13 -42.72 -30.53
CA GLU A 478 6.81 -41.97 -29.32
C GLU A 478 6.07 -40.68 -29.68
N CYS A 479 4.93 -40.41 -29.01
CA CYS A 479 4.19 -39.19 -29.18
C CYS A 479 4.86 -38.07 -28.42
N VAL A 480 5.54 -37.16 -29.12
CA VAL A 480 6.11 -35.94 -28.54
C VAL A 480 5.09 -34.82 -28.67
N ARG A 481 4.61 -34.33 -27.52
CA ARG A 481 3.76 -33.15 -27.44
C ARG A 481 4.65 -31.92 -27.31
N GLU A 482 5.05 -31.34 -28.43
CA GLU A 482 5.68 -30.04 -28.39
C GLU A 482 4.63 -28.94 -28.20
N LYS A 483 4.81 -28.15 -27.13
CA LYS A 483 4.18 -26.84 -26.99
C LYS A 483 4.99 -25.86 -27.82
N TYR A 484 4.65 -25.69 -29.09
CA TYR A 484 5.15 -24.53 -29.83
C TYR A 484 4.46 -23.28 -29.30
N PHE A 485 5.19 -22.55 -28.47
CA PHE A 485 4.90 -21.17 -28.16
C PHE A 485 5.54 -20.34 -29.27
N ASP A 486 4.77 -19.94 -30.24
CA ASP A 486 5.24 -18.91 -31.17
C ASP A 486 5.08 -17.55 -30.46
N GLU A 487 6.04 -17.22 -29.61
CA GLU A 487 6.21 -15.93 -28.94
C GLU A 487 6.93 -14.93 -29.86
N SER A 488 6.89 -15.18 -31.15
CA SER A 488 7.51 -14.27 -32.13
C SER A 488 6.85 -12.89 -32.07
N LEU A 489 7.64 -11.88 -32.32
CA LEU A 489 7.24 -10.46 -32.39
C LEU A 489 5.99 -10.25 -33.24
N GLY A 490 5.84 -11.02 -34.33
CA GLY A 490 4.71 -10.97 -35.25
C GLY A 490 3.46 -11.66 -34.77
N ASN A 491 3.53 -12.51 -33.75
CA ASN A 491 2.35 -13.24 -33.25
C ASN A 491 1.60 -12.52 -32.13
N ILE A 492 2.17 -11.46 -31.56
CA ILE A 492 1.58 -10.70 -30.47
C ILE A 492 0.67 -9.60 -31.01
N ALA A 493 -0.59 -9.56 -30.54
CA ALA A 493 -1.56 -8.52 -30.81
C ALA A 493 -1.99 -7.82 -29.52
N PHE A 494 -2.29 -6.53 -29.61
CA PHE A 494 -2.81 -5.69 -28.53
C PHE A 494 -4.26 -5.33 -28.86
N VAL A 495 -5.20 -5.98 -28.18
CA VAL A 495 -6.64 -5.85 -28.45
C VAL A 495 -7.25 -4.89 -27.45
N PRO A 496 -7.92 -3.80 -27.91
CA PRO A 496 -8.58 -2.89 -26.99
C PRO A 496 -9.63 -3.58 -26.13
N THR A 497 -9.63 -3.28 -24.83
CA THR A 497 -10.61 -3.81 -23.86
C THR A 497 -12.01 -3.27 -24.12
N ASP A 498 -13.02 -3.86 -23.50
CA ASP A 498 -14.39 -3.33 -23.56
C ASP A 498 -14.50 -1.92 -22.99
N LYS A 499 -13.66 -1.58 -22.01
CA LYS A 499 -13.53 -0.21 -21.48
C LYS A 499 -12.95 0.75 -22.52
N ALA A 500 -11.93 0.34 -23.25
CA ALA A 500 -11.33 1.14 -24.32
C ALA A 500 -12.31 1.38 -25.48
N ARG A 501 -13.21 0.43 -25.76
CA ARG A 501 -14.26 0.56 -26.79
C ARG A 501 -15.28 1.66 -26.50
N GLN A 502 -15.39 2.11 -25.25
CA GLN A 502 -16.26 3.22 -24.83
C GLN A 502 -15.54 4.58 -24.93
N SER A 503 -14.26 4.60 -25.29
CA SER A 503 -13.51 5.84 -25.46
C SER A 503 -13.99 6.62 -26.67
N ILE A 504 -13.99 7.95 -26.56
CA ILE A 504 -14.35 8.87 -27.64
C ILE A 504 -13.40 8.76 -28.84
N ASP A 505 -12.17 8.31 -28.60
CA ASP A 505 -11.13 8.15 -29.64
C ASP A 505 -11.11 6.76 -30.28
N PHE A 506 -12.01 5.84 -29.88
CA PHE A 506 -11.93 4.44 -30.27
C PHE A 506 -12.01 4.22 -31.79
N GLU A 507 -12.94 4.87 -32.46
CA GLU A 507 -13.09 4.71 -33.92
C GLU A 507 -11.85 5.19 -34.69
N ARG A 508 -11.33 6.34 -34.31
CA ARG A 508 -10.10 6.92 -34.88
C ARG A 508 -8.90 6.00 -34.61
N TYR A 509 -8.81 5.48 -33.42
CA TYR A 509 -7.77 4.52 -33.02
C TYR A 509 -7.83 3.25 -33.87
N MET A 510 -9.01 2.67 -34.08
CA MET A 510 -9.18 1.46 -34.89
C MET A 510 -8.86 1.68 -36.37
N GLN A 511 -9.23 2.84 -36.94
CA GLN A 511 -8.85 3.21 -38.31
C GLN A 511 -7.33 3.29 -38.47
N GLU A 512 -6.63 3.90 -37.53
CA GLU A 512 -5.17 3.97 -37.56
C GLU A 512 -4.54 2.60 -37.35
N LEU A 513 -5.06 1.78 -36.43
CA LEU A 513 -4.60 0.42 -36.20
C LEU A 513 -4.74 -0.45 -37.46
N GLU A 514 -5.87 -0.35 -38.17
CA GLU A 514 -6.10 -1.08 -39.42
C GLU A 514 -5.13 -0.65 -40.53
N ARG A 515 -4.74 0.64 -40.56
CA ARG A 515 -3.78 1.16 -41.52
C ARG A 515 -2.36 0.65 -41.28
N VAL A 516 -1.91 0.56 -40.01
CA VAL A 516 -0.51 0.24 -39.67
C VAL A 516 -0.28 -1.23 -39.32
N ASP A 517 -1.28 -1.89 -38.71
CA ASP A 517 -1.22 -3.29 -38.28
C ASP A 517 -2.57 -3.99 -38.51
N PRO A 518 -2.93 -4.27 -39.77
CA PRO A 518 -4.22 -4.85 -40.14
C PRO A 518 -4.47 -6.21 -39.48
N GLU A 519 -3.42 -6.99 -39.19
CA GLU A 519 -3.52 -8.26 -38.50
C GLU A 519 -3.97 -8.07 -37.05
N CYS A 520 -3.42 -7.08 -36.35
CA CYS A 520 -3.84 -6.73 -35.01
C CYS A 520 -5.29 -6.21 -34.99
N ALA A 521 -5.65 -5.34 -35.94
CA ALA A 521 -7.01 -4.82 -36.09
C ALA A 521 -8.03 -5.93 -36.35
N ALA A 522 -7.71 -6.93 -37.16
CA ALA A 522 -8.58 -8.06 -37.44
C ALA A 522 -8.84 -8.93 -36.18
N VAL A 523 -7.81 -9.16 -35.36
CA VAL A 523 -7.98 -9.84 -34.07
C VAL A 523 -8.88 -9.01 -33.14
N ALA A 524 -8.64 -7.69 -33.08
CA ALA A 524 -9.44 -6.76 -32.27
C ALA A 524 -10.91 -6.73 -32.67
N ASN A 525 -11.22 -6.82 -33.99
CA ASN A 525 -12.57 -6.84 -34.54
C ASN A 525 -13.24 -8.22 -34.50
N LYS A 526 -12.54 -9.27 -34.04
CA LYS A 526 -13.05 -10.67 -34.08
C LYS A 526 -13.49 -11.14 -35.45
N THR A 527 -12.91 -10.59 -36.52
CA THR A 527 -13.35 -10.85 -37.92
C THR A 527 -12.88 -12.18 -38.49
N GLY A 528 -12.36 -13.09 -37.67
CA GLY A 528 -12.19 -14.50 -37.99
C GLY A 528 -11.29 -14.85 -39.19
N GLN A 529 -10.45 -13.93 -39.65
CA GLN A 529 -9.49 -14.25 -40.71
C GLN A 529 -8.44 -15.23 -40.15
N LYS A 530 -8.30 -16.38 -40.81
CA LYS A 530 -7.22 -17.34 -40.53
C LYS A 530 -5.92 -16.75 -41.06
N TYR A 531 -5.15 -16.10 -40.22
CA TYR A 531 -3.80 -15.71 -40.58
C TYR A 531 -2.88 -16.93 -40.61
N LEU A 532 -2.21 -17.10 -41.76
CA LEU A 532 -1.23 -18.16 -41.94
C LEU A 532 0.08 -17.79 -41.23
N LEU A 533 0.86 -18.80 -40.88
CA LEU A 533 2.20 -18.64 -40.24
C LEU A 533 3.11 -17.70 -41.05
N LEU A 534 2.93 -17.63 -42.38
CA LEU A 534 3.64 -16.75 -43.29
C LEU A 534 3.41 -15.26 -42.94
N ASN A 535 2.19 -14.90 -42.60
CA ASN A 535 1.84 -13.50 -42.25
C ASN A 535 2.47 -13.08 -40.91
N VAL A 536 2.59 -14.00 -39.95
CA VAL A 536 3.28 -13.76 -38.69
C VAL A 536 4.76 -13.49 -38.92
N ASN A 537 5.43 -14.22 -39.81
CA ASN A 537 6.83 -14.00 -40.15
C ASN A 537 7.07 -12.66 -40.88
N GLU A 538 6.20 -12.29 -41.79
CA GLU A 538 6.27 -10.99 -42.49
C GLU A 538 6.02 -9.83 -41.52
N ARG A 539 5.05 -9.98 -40.64
CA ARG A 539 4.77 -9.02 -39.58
C ARG A 539 5.94 -8.87 -38.61
N SER A 540 6.60 -9.99 -38.22
CA SER A 540 7.81 -9.96 -37.41
C SER A 540 8.95 -9.18 -38.07
N LYS A 541 9.16 -9.38 -39.37
CA LYS A 541 10.18 -8.63 -40.14
C LYS A 541 9.87 -7.12 -40.20
N ARG A 542 8.60 -6.77 -40.44
CA ARG A 542 8.15 -5.37 -40.48
C ARG A 542 8.40 -4.68 -39.13
N LYS A 543 7.98 -5.31 -38.03
CA LYS A 543 8.20 -4.76 -36.68
C LYS A 543 9.68 -4.68 -36.29
N ALA A 544 10.47 -5.67 -36.65
CA ALA A 544 11.91 -5.65 -36.45
C ALA A 544 12.58 -4.48 -37.20
N ALA A 545 12.16 -4.17 -38.41
CA ALA A 545 12.69 -3.05 -39.18
C ALA A 545 12.37 -1.69 -38.52
N VAL A 546 11.16 -1.53 -37.97
CA VAL A 546 10.78 -0.32 -37.23
C VAL A 546 11.62 -0.15 -35.96
N LEU A 547 11.85 -1.24 -35.23
CA LEU A 547 12.66 -1.23 -34.04
C LEU A 547 14.14 -0.94 -34.35
N ASP A 548 14.70 -1.54 -35.39
CA ASP A 548 16.06 -1.30 -35.86
C ASP A 548 16.29 0.18 -36.18
N ASP A 549 15.36 0.80 -36.91
CA ASP A 549 15.42 2.23 -37.22
C ASP A 549 15.40 3.08 -35.94
N PHE A 550 14.53 2.74 -34.98
CA PHE A 550 14.47 3.45 -33.70
C PHE A 550 15.75 3.34 -32.89
N PHE A 551 16.34 2.14 -32.79
CA PHE A 551 17.54 1.92 -31.97
C PHE A 551 18.82 2.47 -32.62
N LYS A 552 18.89 2.53 -33.95
CA LYS A 552 20.04 3.08 -34.71
C LYS A 552 20.09 4.60 -34.74
N ARG A 553 18.97 5.29 -34.55
CA ARG A 553 18.93 6.77 -34.56
C ARG A 553 19.67 7.34 -33.35
N SER A 554 20.56 8.30 -33.61
CA SER A 554 21.41 8.98 -32.62
C SER A 554 20.75 10.19 -31.96
N LYS A 555 19.49 10.44 -32.18
CA LYS A 555 18.81 11.66 -31.67
C LYS A 555 17.73 11.36 -30.66
#